data_734ccf724a155b3a3a9ed278c4837a2f
#
_entry.id   734ccf724a155b3a3a9ed278c4837a2f
#
_cell.length_a   1.000
_cell.length_b   1.000
_cell.length_c   1.000
_cell.angle_alpha   90.00
_cell.angle_beta   90.00
_cell.angle_gamma   90.00
#
_symmetry.space_group_name_H-M   'P 1'
#
loop_
_entity.id
_entity.type
_entity.pdbx_description
1 polymer ?
#
loop_
_entity_poly.entity_id
_entity_poly.type
_entity_poly.pdbx_seq_one_letter_code
_entity_poly.pdbx_strand_id
1 'polypeptide(L)'
;MPDNRKGFASALHIRGLRQRWMFSAVLPILLLLVLAVALFSVGVQEYYYNAMRSGLESRARIAAETFTGYGVKSYSEYYRLASYSAETFEEKDTIELQFINTNGRVQVSSYGLTAGTLPGTSDVDNAIGGKMASFQGRDPQTGENILAVSYPL
;
A
#
# COMPACT_ATOMS: atom_id res chain seq x y z
N MET A 1 -53.30 -4.98 -22.71
CA MET A 1 -51.92 -4.93 -22.16
C MET A 1 -51.18 -6.19 -22.58
N PRO A 2 -50.24 -6.17 -23.52
CA PRO A 2 -49.51 -7.36 -23.91
C PRO A 2 -48.27 -7.54 -23.01
N ASP A 3 -48.13 -8.75 -22.56
CA ASP A 3 -47.10 -9.28 -21.69
C ASP A 3 -45.72 -9.31 -22.39
N ASN A 4 -44.77 -8.50 -21.95
CA ASN A 4 -43.44 -8.28 -22.56
C ASN A 4 -42.35 -9.12 -21.87
N ARG A 5 -42.62 -10.37 -21.47
CA ARG A 5 -41.66 -11.26 -20.79
C ARG A 5 -40.98 -12.33 -21.67
N LYS A 6 -41.10 -12.24 -22.99
CA LYS A 6 -40.52 -13.28 -23.90
C LYS A 6 -39.27 -12.86 -24.69
N GLY A 7 -38.61 -11.77 -24.32
CA GLY A 7 -37.51 -11.18 -25.12
C GLY A 7 -36.09 -11.66 -24.84
N PHE A 8 -35.77 -12.26 -23.69
CA PHE A 8 -34.39 -12.56 -23.32
C PHE A 8 -33.94 -14.03 -23.48
N ALA A 9 -34.86 -14.97 -23.68
CA ALA A 9 -34.52 -16.40 -23.81
C ALA A 9 -34.24 -16.86 -25.25
N SER A 10 -34.50 -16.03 -26.26
CA SER A 10 -34.37 -16.43 -27.68
C SER A 10 -33.04 -16.11 -28.33
N ALA A 11 -32.13 -15.42 -27.67
CA ALA A 11 -30.84 -15.02 -28.24
C ALA A 11 -29.76 -16.13 -28.28
N LEU A 12 -30.01 -17.27 -27.64
CA LEU A 12 -29.05 -18.38 -27.57
C LEU A 12 -29.49 -19.61 -28.38
N HIS A 13 -30.29 -19.42 -29.44
CA HIS A 13 -30.60 -20.51 -30.37
C HIS A 13 -29.47 -20.72 -31.38
N ILE A 14 -28.40 -21.37 -30.92
CA ILE A 14 -27.25 -21.74 -31.73
C ILE A 14 -27.67 -22.84 -32.70
N ARG A 15 -28.03 -22.44 -33.93
CA ARG A 15 -28.42 -23.34 -35.04
C ARG A 15 -27.16 -23.74 -35.81
N GLY A 16 -26.65 -24.97 -35.56
CA GLY A 16 -25.69 -25.63 -36.44
C GLY A 16 -24.66 -26.49 -35.69
N LEU A 17 -24.45 -27.74 -36.16
CA LEU A 17 -23.42 -28.65 -35.60
C LEU A 17 -22.01 -28.03 -35.58
N ARG A 18 -21.65 -27.23 -36.58
CA ARG A 18 -20.37 -26.54 -36.68
C ARG A 18 -20.17 -25.50 -35.55
N GLN A 19 -21.23 -24.83 -35.16
CA GLN A 19 -21.20 -23.80 -34.13
C GLN A 19 -21.06 -24.42 -32.72
N ARG A 20 -21.70 -25.54 -32.48
CA ARG A 20 -21.52 -26.32 -31.22
C ARG A 20 -20.08 -26.82 -31.06
N TRP A 21 -19.43 -27.25 -32.11
CA TRP A 21 -18.02 -27.68 -32.11
C TRP A 21 -17.07 -26.52 -31.82
N MET A 22 -17.28 -25.37 -32.47
CA MET A 22 -16.48 -24.18 -32.19
C MET A 22 -16.63 -23.71 -30.72
N PHE A 23 -17.84 -23.66 -30.20
CA PHE A 23 -18.04 -23.28 -28.80
C PHE A 23 -17.44 -24.26 -27.80
N SER A 24 -17.50 -25.57 -28.06
CA SER A 24 -16.91 -26.57 -27.17
C SER A 24 -15.37 -26.52 -27.13
N ALA A 25 -14.72 -26.03 -28.17
CA ALA A 25 -13.26 -25.85 -28.22
C ALA A 25 -12.81 -24.48 -27.73
N VAL A 26 -13.52 -23.42 -28.10
CA VAL A 26 -13.14 -22.03 -27.80
C VAL A 26 -13.45 -21.67 -26.33
N LEU A 27 -14.56 -22.16 -25.79
CA LEU A 27 -14.98 -21.84 -24.42
C LEU A 27 -13.95 -22.29 -23.35
N PRO A 28 -13.44 -23.55 -23.36
CA PRO A 28 -12.43 -23.95 -22.37
C PRO A 28 -11.11 -23.20 -22.54
N ILE A 29 -10.71 -22.86 -23.75
CA ILE A 29 -9.49 -22.06 -24.00
C ILE A 29 -9.66 -20.67 -23.44
N LEU A 30 -10.80 -20.02 -23.66
CA LEU A 30 -11.11 -18.70 -23.15
C LEU A 30 -11.18 -18.70 -21.62
N LEU A 31 -11.78 -19.72 -21.02
CA LEU A 31 -11.86 -19.88 -19.58
C LEU A 31 -10.46 -20.08 -18.97
N LEU A 32 -9.61 -20.87 -19.61
CA LEU A 32 -8.23 -21.11 -19.18
C LEU A 32 -7.40 -19.82 -19.28
N LEU A 33 -7.60 -19.02 -20.33
CA LEU A 33 -6.94 -17.73 -20.50
C LEU A 33 -7.36 -16.73 -19.43
N VAL A 34 -8.65 -16.63 -19.13
CA VAL A 34 -9.17 -15.78 -18.05
C VAL A 34 -8.59 -16.20 -16.70
N LEU A 35 -8.55 -17.49 -16.43
CA LEU A 35 -7.97 -18.05 -15.21
C LEU A 35 -6.48 -17.72 -15.11
N ALA A 36 -5.72 -17.89 -16.19
CA ALA A 36 -4.29 -17.57 -16.24
C ALA A 36 -4.03 -16.08 -15.98
N VAL A 37 -4.81 -15.19 -16.59
CA VAL A 37 -4.69 -13.73 -16.38
C VAL A 37 -5.03 -13.37 -14.93
N ALA A 38 -6.07 -13.98 -14.35
CA ALA A 38 -6.44 -13.73 -12.95
C ALA A 38 -5.35 -14.17 -11.98
N LEU A 39 -4.78 -15.37 -12.15
CA LEU A 39 -3.68 -15.87 -11.32
C LEU A 39 -2.42 -15.03 -11.46
N PHE A 40 -2.09 -14.61 -12.68
CA PHE A 40 -0.94 -13.75 -12.95
C PHE A 40 -1.13 -12.38 -12.30
N SER A 41 -2.32 -11.81 -12.38
CA SER A 41 -2.63 -10.50 -11.78
C SER A 41 -2.45 -10.52 -10.27
N VAL A 42 -2.91 -11.57 -9.58
CA VAL A 42 -2.72 -11.72 -8.13
C VAL A 42 -1.24 -11.86 -7.77
N GLY A 43 -0.51 -12.71 -8.50
CA GLY A 43 0.92 -12.92 -8.26
C GLY A 43 1.76 -11.65 -8.46
N VAL A 44 1.45 -10.87 -9.49
CA VAL A 44 2.14 -9.58 -9.75
C VAL A 44 1.85 -8.58 -8.64
N GLN A 45 0.61 -8.48 -8.16
CA GLN A 45 0.27 -7.58 -7.05
C GLN A 45 1.03 -7.93 -5.77
N GLU A 46 1.05 -9.20 -5.36
CA GLU A 46 1.82 -9.64 -4.17
C GLU A 46 3.31 -9.35 -4.32
N TYR A 47 3.89 -9.64 -5.48
CA TYR A 47 5.30 -9.35 -5.74
C TYR A 47 5.60 -7.86 -5.62
N TYR A 48 4.75 -7.00 -6.20
CA TYR A 48 4.93 -5.56 -6.17
C TYR A 48 4.83 -4.99 -4.74
N TYR A 49 3.84 -5.43 -3.96
CA TYR A 49 3.68 -5.02 -2.57
C TYR A 49 4.86 -5.47 -1.69
N ASN A 50 5.32 -6.70 -1.84
CA ASN A 50 6.47 -7.20 -1.10
C ASN A 50 7.75 -6.45 -1.45
N ALA A 51 7.96 -6.11 -2.72
CA ALA A 51 9.12 -5.32 -3.16
C ALA A 51 9.07 -3.89 -2.60
N MET A 52 7.91 -3.23 -2.65
CA MET A 52 7.72 -1.89 -2.07
C MET A 52 7.93 -1.91 -0.56
N ARG A 53 7.35 -2.88 0.14
CA ARG A 53 7.51 -3.04 1.59
C ARG A 53 8.97 -3.21 1.97
N SER A 54 9.71 -4.11 1.31
CA SER A 54 11.13 -4.33 1.56
C SER A 54 11.96 -3.07 1.29
N GLY A 55 11.62 -2.32 0.24
CA GLY A 55 12.21 -1.02 -0.05
C GLY A 55 11.99 -0.01 1.07
N LEU A 56 10.76 0.13 1.56
CA LEU A 56 10.42 1.04 2.67
C LEU A 56 11.11 0.61 3.98
N GLU A 57 11.13 -0.69 4.29
CA GLU A 57 11.82 -1.24 5.47
C GLU A 57 13.31 -0.89 5.47
N SER A 58 13.97 -1.02 4.31
CA SER A 58 15.38 -0.66 4.16
C SER A 58 15.62 0.84 4.36
N ARG A 59 14.76 1.69 3.80
CA ARG A 59 14.85 3.15 3.94
C ARG A 59 14.59 3.61 5.37
N ALA A 60 13.55 3.08 6.01
CA ALA A 60 13.24 3.37 7.42
C ALA A 60 14.41 2.99 8.33
N ARG A 61 15.01 1.83 8.12
CA ARG A 61 16.20 1.39 8.86
C ARG A 61 17.39 2.32 8.65
N ILE A 62 17.73 2.65 7.40
CA ILE A 62 18.85 3.55 7.08
C ILE A 62 18.62 4.93 7.71
N ALA A 63 17.42 5.46 7.62
CA ALA A 63 17.08 6.74 8.24
C ALA A 63 17.25 6.69 9.77
N ALA A 64 16.78 5.62 10.41
CA ALA A 64 16.90 5.42 11.84
C ALA A 64 18.35 5.25 12.29
N GLU A 65 19.14 4.43 11.61
CA GLU A 65 20.56 4.22 11.90
C GLU A 65 21.37 5.51 11.72
N THR A 66 21.10 6.26 10.66
CA THR A 66 21.72 7.57 10.42
C THR A 66 21.35 8.53 11.54
N PHE A 67 20.08 8.59 11.92
CA PHE A 67 19.60 9.47 12.97
C PHE A 67 20.20 9.13 14.34
N THR A 68 20.23 7.86 14.72
CA THR A 68 20.85 7.40 15.98
C THR A 68 22.35 7.60 15.99
N GLY A 69 23.02 7.51 14.84
CA GLY A 69 24.46 7.75 14.69
C GLY A 69 24.89 9.19 15.07
N TYR A 70 24.00 10.16 15.02
CA TYR A 70 24.29 11.53 15.45
C TYR A 70 24.38 11.70 16.99
N GLY A 71 24.02 10.69 17.78
CA GLY A 71 24.15 10.72 19.24
C GLY A 71 23.37 11.87 19.90
N VAL A 72 22.13 12.07 19.50
CA VAL A 72 21.24 13.13 19.95
C VAL A 72 21.12 13.14 21.47
N LYS A 73 21.49 14.26 22.12
CA LYS A 73 21.49 14.40 23.59
C LYS A 73 20.38 15.31 24.12
N SER A 74 19.70 16.06 23.24
CA SER A 74 18.66 16.99 23.67
C SER A 74 17.47 16.98 22.72
N TYR A 75 16.29 17.38 23.24
CA TYR A 75 15.08 17.48 22.42
C TYR A 75 15.21 18.53 21.28
N SER A 76 15.90 19.64 21.54
CA SER A 76 16.13 20.66 20.51
C SER A 76 17.03 20.17 19.39
N GLU A 77 18.02 19.34 19.70
CA GLU A 77 18.89 18.71 18.71
C GLU A 77 18.13 17.65 17.91
N TYR A 78 17.31 16.83 18.58
CA TYR A 78 16.38 15.91 17.94
C TYR A 78 15.50 16.62 16.91
N TYR A 79 14.80 17.67 17.33
CA TYR A 79 13.88 18.40 16.46
C TYR A 79 14.58 19.02 15.26
N ARG A 80 15.77 19.62 15.48
CA ARG A 80 16.57 20.18 14.40
C ARG A 80 17.01 19.14 13.38
N LEU A 81 17.50 18.01 13.84
CA LEU A 81 17.92 16.91 12.95
C LEU A 81 16.74 16.27 12.23
N ALA A 82 15.63 16.05 12.91
CA ALA A 82 14.41 15.51 12.31
C ALA A 82 13.88 16.47 11.21
N SER A 83 13.84 17.77 11.48
CA SER A 83 13.43 18.78 10.49
C SER A 83 14.37 18.79 9.30
N TYR A 84 15.67 18.78 9.54
CA TYR A 84 16.66 18.74 8.46
C TYR A 84 16.52 17.47 7.61
N SER A 85 16.35 16.31 8.25
CA SER A 85 16.16 15.04 7.54
C SER A 85 14.88 15.04 6.71
N ALA A 86 13.79 15.58 7.23
CA ALA A 86 12.52 15.68 6.51
C ALA A 86 12.58 16.66 5.32
N GLU A 87 13.26 17.81 5.48
CA GLU A 87 13.43 18.81 4.43
C GLU A 87 14.32 18.34 3.29
N THR A 88 15.39 17.58 3.62
CA THR A 88 16.39 17.07 2.66
C THR A 88 16.04 15.67 2.13
N PHE A 89 14.88 15.12 2.50
CA PHE A 89 14.46 13.80 2.02
C PHE A 89 14.22 13.82 0.51
N GLU A 90 15.01 13.07 -0.25
CA GLU A 90 15.02 13.13 -1.72
C GLU A 90 13.73 12.57 -2.35
N GLU A 91 13.09 11.61 -1.70
CA GLU A 91 11.94 10.89 -2.26
C GLU A 91 10.58 11.43 -1.77
N LYS A 92 10.54 12.65 -1.27
CA LYS A 92 9.32 13.28 -0.71
C LYS A 92 8.14 13.38 -1.69
N ASP A 93 8.37 13.23 -2.99
CA ASP A 93 7.29 13.25 -3.98
C ASP A 93 6.44 11.96 -3.98
N THR A 94 6.98 10.87 -3.44
CA THR A 94 6.33 9.54 -3.45
C THR A 94 6.26 8.89 -2.07
N ILE A 95 7.11 9.30 -1.15
CA ILE A 95 7.22 8.73 0.20
C ILE A 95 7.20 9.86 1.21
N GLU A 96 6.34 9.75 2.21
CA GLU A 96 6.35 10.63 3.35
C GLU A 96 7.27 10.08 4.45
N LEU A 97 8.21 10.90 4.92
CA LEU A 97 9.03 10.61 6.09
C LEU A 97 8.44 11.34 7.30
N GLN A 98 8.09 10.57 8.33
CA GLN A 98 7.55 11.10 9.57
C GLN A 98 8.45 10.74 10.77
N PHE A 99 8.67 11.70 11.65
CA PHE A 99 9.26 11.49 12.97
C PHE A 99 8.15 11.55 14.02
N ILE A 100 7.99 10.46 14.76
CA ILE A 100 6.89 10.24 15.68
C ILE A 100 7.47 10.10 17.09
N ASN A 101 6.84 10.73 18.09
CA ASN A 101 7.26 10.61 19.47
C ASN A 101 6.70 9.34 20.14
N THR A 102 7.14 9.08 21.37
CA THR A 102 6.69 7.94 22.18
C THR A 102 5.20 7.94 22.53
N ASN A 103 4.50 9.06 22.33
CA ASN A 103 3.04 9.17 22.46
C ASN A 103 2.29 8.90 21.16
N GLY A 104 2.98 8.45 20.11
CA GLY A 104 2.41 8.16 18.81
C GLY A 104 2.09 9.40 17.96
N ARG A 105 2.58 10.60 18.34
CA ARG A 105 2.28 11.85 17.64
C ARG A 105 3.39 12.26 16.70
N VAL A 106 3.02 12.66 15.49
CA VAL A 106 3.95 13.21 14.51
C VAL A 106 4.56 14.49 15.06
N GLN A 107 5.87 14.56 15.06
CA GLN A 107 6.64 15.76 15.43
C GLN A 107 7.11 16.52 14.19
N VAL A 108 7.56 15.81 13.19
CA VAL A 108 8.05 16.35 11.93
C VAL A 108 7.60 15.43 10.79
N SER A 109 7.22 16.03 9.66
CA SER A 109 6.84 15.32 8.43
C SER A 109 7.47 16.00 7.23
N SER A 110 7.92 15.22 6.24
CA SER A 110 8.44 15.76 4.97
C SER A 110 7.35 16.42 4.11
N TYR A 111 6.08 16.10 4.37
CA TYR A 111 4.92 16.75 3.70
C TYR A 111 4.39 17.97 4.44
N GLY A 112 5.02 18.33 5.57
CA GLY A 112 4.60 19.49 6.36
C GLY A 112 3.29 19.28 7.13
N LEU A 113 2.97 18.04 7.50
CA LEU A 113 1.83 17.77 8.36
C LEU A 113 1.95 18.50 9.69
N THR A 114 0.81 18.91 10.23
CA THR A 114 0.75 19.61 11.50
C THR A 114 1.30 18.75 12.62
N ALA A 115 2.28 19.27 13.37
CA ALA A 115 2.83 18.59 14.53
C ALA A 115 1.72 18.24 15.54
N GLY A 116 1.81 17.03 16.11
CA GLY A 116 0.82 16.53 17.06
C GLY A 116 -0.27 15.66 16.45
N THR A 117 -0.33 15.49 15.12
CA THR A 117 -1.25 14.57 14.45
C THR A 117 -0.94 13.12 14.82
N LEU A 118 -1.98 12.30 14.98
CA LEU A 118 -1.84 10.86 15.21
C LEU A 118 -1.97 10.14 13.87
N PRO A 119 -0.99 9.36 13.42
CA PRO A 119 -1.14 8.55 12.21
C PRO A 119 -2.31 7.55 12.32
N GLY A 120 -2.52 6.98 13.51
CA GLY A 120 -3.64 6.07 13.77
C GLY A 120 -3.48 4.69 13.12
N THR A 121 -2.26 4.33 12.74
CA THR A 121 -1.93 3.06 12.11
C THR A 121 -1.23 2.12 13.10
N SER A 122 -1.46 0.83 12.99
CA SER A 122 -0.99 -0.17 13.97
C SER A 122 0.54 -0.41 13.96
N ASP A 123 1.22 -0.03 12.91
CA ASP A 123 2.69 -0.09 12.80
C ASP A 123 3.37 0.86 13.79
N VAL A 124 2.77 2.03 14.02
CA VAL A 124 3.28 3.03 14.97
C VAL A 124 3.25 2.48 16.40
N ASP A 125 2.15 1.85 16.81
CA ASP A 125 2.02 1.26 18.14
C ASP A 125 3.06 0.15 18.37
N ASN A 126 3.31 -0.66 17.36
CA ASN A 126 4.33 -1.70 17.40
C ASN A 126 5.76 -1.12 17.48
N ALA A 127 6.03 -0.04 16.74
CA ALA A 127 7.33 0.63 16.76
C ALA A 127 7.62 1.29 18.12
N ILE A 128 6.61 1.89 18.75
CA ILE A 128 6.71 2.40 20.14
C ILE A 128 7.05 1.26 21.11
N GLY A 129 6.53 0.05 20.86
CA GLY A 129 6.90 -1.17 21.57
C GLY A 129 8.30 -1.73 21.25
N GLY A 130 9.10 -1.03 20.44
CA GLY A 130 10.48 -1.43 20.07
C GLY A 130 10.57 -2.46 18.96
N LYS A 131 9.53 -2.65 18.17
CA LYS A 131 9.51 -3.61 17.05
C LYS A 131 9.19 -2.91 15.74
N MET A 132 10.04 -3.10 14.73
CA MET A 132 9.72 -2.69 13.37
C MET A 132 8.40 -3.34 12.92
N ALA A 133 7.53 -2.56 12.35
CA ALA A 133 6.25 -3.03 11.83
C ALA A 133 5.86 -2.32 10.53
N SER A 134 4.97 -2.93 9.78
CA SER A 134 4.39 -2.35 8.58
C SER A 134 2.87 -2.39 8.63
N PHE A 135 2.24 -1.41 8.02
CA PHE A 135 0.81 -1.30 7.86
C PHE A 135 0.48 -1.17 6.38
N GLN A 136 -0.50 -1.91 5.94
CA GLN A 136 -1.07 -1.78 4.60
C GLN A 136 -2.58 -1.65 4.74
N GLY A 137 -3.12 -0.57 4.25
CA GLY A 137 -4.54 -0.31 4.38
C GLY A 137 -4.91 1.12 4.04
N ARG A 138 -6.08 1.51 4.48
CA ARG A 138 -6.59 2.85 4.27
C ARG A 138 -6.09 3.78 5.38
N ASP A 139 -5.48 4.89 5.01
CA ASP A 139 -5.07 5.94 5.94
C ASP A 139 -6.31 6.49 6.66
N PRO A 140 -6.32 6.50 8.01
CA PRO A 140 -7.44 7.05 8.77
C PRO A 140 -7.69 8.54 8.55
N GLN A 141 -6.68 9.30 8.12
CA GLN A 141 -6.77 10.74 7.93
C GLN A 141 -7.19 11.14 6.51
N THR A 142 -6.55 10.56 5.50
CA THR A 142 -6.78 10.91 4.09
C THR A 142 -7.78 9.99 3.40
N GLY A 143 -7.98 8.78 3.92
CA GLY A 143 -8.80 7.74 3.29
C GLY A 143 -8.14 7.07 2.09
N GLU A 144 -6.90 7.39 1.79
CA GLU A 144 -6.12 6.79 0.70
C GLU A 144 -5.54 5.43 1.11
N ASN A 145 -5.28 4.57 0.12
CA ASN A 145 -4.58 3.31 0.38
C ASN A 145 -3.08 3.60 0.51
N ILE A 146 -2.53 3.27 1.66
CA ILE A 146 -1.12 3.50 1.99
C ILE A 146 -0.42 2.19 2.35
N LEU A 147 0.88 2.20 2.17
CA LEU A 147 1.81 1.25 2.75
C LEU A 147 2.77 2.04 3.66
N ALA A 148 2.73 1.77 4.95
CA ALA A 148 3.57 2.42 5.94
C ALA A 148 4.52 1.41 6.59
N VAL A 149 5.70 1.89 6.99
CA VAL A 149 6.68 1.12 7.77
C VAL A 149 7.18 2.01 8.88
N SER A 150 7.04 1.55 10.11
CA SER A 150 7.55 2.23 11.30
C SER A 150 8.73 1.48 11.90
N TYR A 151 9.79 2.23 12.18
CA TYR A 151 11.04 1.72 12.76
C TYR A 151 11.30 2.42 14.12
N PRO A 152 11.61 1.66 15.18
CA PRO A 152 11.93 2.24 16.50
C PRO A 152 13.29 2.95 16.46
N LEU A 153 13.37 4.09 17.14
CA LEU A 153 14.58 4.91 17.30
C LEU A 153 15.16 4.76 18.69
#